data_e85d10d919a176a0b0e57e43a1566062
#
_entry.id   e85d10d919a176a0b0e57e43a1566062
#
_cell.length_a   1.000
_cell.length_b   1.000
_cell.length_c   1.000
_cell.angle_alpha   90.00
_cell.angle_beta   90.00
_cell.angle_gamma   90.00
#
_symmetry.space_group_name_H-M   'P 1'
#
loop_
_entity.id
_entity.type
_entity.pdbx_description
1 polymer ?
#
loop_
_entity_poly.entity_id
_entity_poly.type
_entity_poly.pdbx_seq_one_letter_code
_entity_poly.pdbx_strand_id
1 'polypeptide(L)'
;MSTPDTTAPDTTAPDAPARTTTPGARTAVPAGPLALPRILLGAFLLAALVDLGSLLAGADTGHLIAKPLLLPLLAAHAAVRGAPRLLVAALLLGWGGDVLLMLDPDWAFLAGMGSFAVGHVCYLVLFGRRRTSPALGVLYALLLAGTVAALWSGLPADLRIPVAGYSLLLTATAYRSSSLGAVAGTGGALFLLSDTLIATGIAGLPQLPAPDFWVMLTYIAAQYLLATGGLKAMYGKRRTTS
;
A
#
# COMPACT_ATOMS: atom_id res chain seq x y z
N MET A 1 -52.21 -77.89 27.89
CA MET A 1 -52.77 -76.89 28.80
C MET A 1 -52.51 -75.50 28.21
N SER A 2 -53.53 -75.06 27.56
CA SER A 2 -54.09 -73.69 27.41
C SER A 2 -53.16 -72.55 27.03
N THR A 3 -53.22 -72.19 25.78
CA THR A 3 -53.02 -70.82 25.28
C THR A 3 -54.23 -69.97 25.65
N PRO A 4 -54.07 -68.68 25.73
CA PRO A 4 -54.96 -67.79 25.01
C PRO A 4 -54.27 -66.77 24.15
N ASP A 5 -54.82 -66.70 23.01
CA ASP A 5 -54.98 -65.64 22.02
C ASP A 5 -55.14 -64.24 22.58
N THR A 6 -54.39 -63.24 22.00
CA THR A 6 -54.73 -61.84 22.17
C THR A 6 -54.43 -61.07 20.86
N THR A 7 -55.51 -60.75 20.21
CA THR A 7 -55.67 -59.83 19.05
C THR A 7 -54.99 -58.47 19.25
N ALA A 8 -54.27 -58.01 18.23
CA ALA A 8 -53.83 -56.65 18.09
C ALA A 8 -54.88 -55.74 17.47
N PRO A 9 -55.08 -54.50 17.90
CA PRO A 9 -55.89 -53.52 17.16
C PRO A 9 -55.05 -52.74 16.15
N ASP A 10 -55.60 -52.67 14.98
CA ASP A 10 -55.27 -51.85 13.83
C ASP A 10 -55.32 -50.35 14.23
N THR A 11 -54.26 -49.63 14.06
CA THR A 11 -54.21 -48.15 14.28
C THR A 11 -53.77 -47.50 12.97
N THR A 12 -54.73 -47.14 12.14
CA THR A 12 -54.59 -46.24 11.00
C THR A 12 -54.06 -44.90 11.45
N ALA A 13 -52.84 -44.55 11.01
CA ALA A 13 -52.23 -43.20 11.21
C ALA A 13 -52.85 -42.21 10.18
N PRO A 14 -53.18 -40.99 10.59
CA PRO A 14 -53.70 -39.98 9.67
C PRO A 14 -52.60 -39.39 8.81
N ASP A 15 -52.91 -39.13 7.55
CA ASP A 15 -52.11 -38.49 6.53
C ASP A 15 -51.52 -37.16 7.00
N ALA A 16 -50.17 -37.03 6.94
CA ALA A 16 -49.46 -35.79 7.16
C ALA A 16 -49.59 -34.88 5.92
N PRO A 17 -49.89 -33.60 6.07
CA PRO A 17 -50.00 -32.68 4.94
C PRO A 17 -48.63 -32.45 4.26
N ALA A 18 -48.64 -32.49 2.94
CA ALA A 18 -47.51 -32.23 2.06
C ALA A 18 -46.85 -30.87 2.38
N ARG A 19 -45.58 -30.87 2.79
CA ARG A 19 -44.79 -29.65 2.95
C ARG A 19 -44.50 -29.09 1.58
N THR A 20 -45.15 -27.99 1.24
CA THR A 20 -44.76 -27.10 0.15
C THR A 20 -43.38 -26.50 0.47
N THR A 21 -42.36 -26.99 -0.23
CA THR A 21 -41.02 -26.39 -0.18
C THR A 21 -41.04 -25.10 -1.00
N THR A 22 -41.11 -23.96 -0.32
CA THR A 22 -40.86 -22.65 -0.90
C THR A 22 -39.42 -22.63 -1.40
N PRO A 23 -39.12 -22.16 -2.66
CA PRO A 23 -37.75 -22.03 -3.13
C PRO A 23 -37.00 -21.01 -2.22
N GLY A 24 -36.03 -21.52 -1.46
CA GLY A 24 -35.28 -20.73 -0.50
C GLY A 24 -34.62 -19.53 -1.16
N ALA A 25 -34.92 -18.35 -0.64
CA ALA A 25 -34.12 -17.17 -0.89
C ALA A 25 -32.65 -17.54 -0.63
N ARG A 26 -31.80 -17.39 -1.64
CA ARG A 26 -30.34 -17.50 -1.50
C ARG A 26 -29.91 -16.42 -0.53
N THR A 27 -29.81 -16.76 0.73
CA THR A 27 -29.11 -15.91 1.71
C THR A 27 -27.69 -15.75 1.21
N ALA A 28 -27.30 -14.50 0.89
CA ALA A 28 -25.93 -14.17 0.55
C ALA A 28 -25.05 -14.68 1.70
N VAL A 29 -24.17 -15.64 1.41
CA VAL A 29 -23.21 -16.15 2.38
C VAL A 29 -22.35 -14.95 2.81
N PRO A 30 -22.27 -14.58 4.10
CA PRO A 30 -21.43 -13.50 4.54
C PRO A 30 -20.00 -13.83 4.12
N ALA A 31 -19.35 -12.91 3.42
CA ALA A 31 -17.98 -13.05 2.98
C ALA A 31 -17.10 -13.41 4.18
N GLY A 32 -16.49 -14.61 4.17
CA GLY A 32 -15.68 -15.10 5.27
C GLY A 32 -14.52 -14.14 5.59
N PRO A 33 -13.87 -14.24 6.75
CA PRO A 33 -12.87 -13.29 7.25
C PRO A 33 -11.68 -13.06 6.33
N LEU A 34 -11.50 -13.88 5.30
CA LEU A 34 -10.44 -13.75 4.28
C LEU A 34 -10.89 -12.99 3.01
N ALA A 35 -12.18 -12.68 2.85
CA ALA A 35 -12.69 -12.03 1.65
C ALA A 35 -12.37 -10.54 1.62
N LEU A 36 -12.55 -9.82 2.73
CA LEU A 36 -12.31 -8.37 2.80
C LEU A 36 -10.86 -7.96 2.45
N PRO A 37 -9.79 -8.57 3.00
CA PRO A 37 -8.43 -8.23 2.58
C PRO A 37 -8.17 -8.47 1.09
N ARG A 38 -8.76 -9.52 0.51
CA ARG A 38 -8.62 -9.82 -0.93
C ARG A 38 -9.36 -8.81 -1.80
N ILE A 39 -10.56 -8.40 -1.39
CA ILE A 39 -11.36 -7.38 -2.08
C ILE A 39 -10.61 -6.05 -2.08
N LEU A 40 -10.08 -5.60 -0.93
CA LEU A 40 -9.33 -4.36 -0.81
C LEU A 40 -8.05 -4.38 -1.66
N LEU A 41 -7.33 -5.52 -1.69
CA LEU A 41 -6.18 -5.68 -2.56
C LEU A 41 -6.57 -5.64 -4.04
N GLY A 42 -7.65 -6.33 -4.42
CA GLY A 42 -8.17 -6.30 -5.78
C GLY A 42 -8.59 -4.90 -6.22
N ALA A 43 -9.25 -4.14 -5.34
CA ALA A 43 -9.62 -2.75 -5.59
C ALA A 43 -8.38 -1.84 -5.73
N PHE A 44 -7.36 -2.02 -4.89
CA PHE A 44 -6.07 -1.32 -5.02
C PHE A 44 -5.40 -1.61 -6.36
N LEU A 45 -5.32 -2.89 -6.76
CA LEU A 45 -4.71 -3.29 -8.04
C LEU A 45 -5.51 -2.76 -9.23
N LEU A 46 -6.83 -2.75 -9.16
CA LEU A 46 -7.69 -2.17 -10.20
C LEU A 46 -7.45 -0.65 -10.29
N ALA A 47 -7.43 0.06 -9.18
CA ALA A 47 -7.12 1.49 -9.16
C ALA A 47 -5.72 1.76 -9.74
N ALA A 48 -4.72 0.93 -9.41
CA ALA A 48 -3.37 1.02 -9.98
C ALA A 48 -3.35 0.82 -11.51
N LEU A 49 -4.10 -0.16 -12.02
CA LEU A 49 -4.21 -0.40 -13.46
C LEU A 49 -4.91 0.75 -14.18
N VAL A 50 -5.97 1.30 -13.58
CA VAL A 50 -6.69 2.47 -14.14
C VAL A 50 -5.77 3.69 -14.15
N ASP A 51 -5.05 3.95 -13.06
CA ASP A 51 -4.12 5.07 -12.93
C ASP A 51 -3.02 5.01 -14.00
N LEU A 52 -2.29 3.89 -14.05
CA LEU A 52 -1.20 3.68 -15.01
C LEU A 52 -1.69 3.66 -16.45
N GLY A 53 -2.83 3.01 -16.71
CA GLY A 53 -3.45 2.98 -18.05
C GLY A 53 -3.87 4.37 -18.50
N SER A 54 -4.41 5.19 -17.61
CA SER A 54 -4.80 6.58 -17.89
C SER A 54 -3.60 7.45 -18.24
N LEU A 55 -2.49 7.32 -17.51
CA LEU A 55 -1.25 8.05 -17.80
C LEU A 55 -0.65 7.67 -19.17
N LEU A 56 -0.70 6.39 -19.55
CA LEU A 56 -0.25 5.95 -20.88
C LEU A 56 -1.17 6.41 -22.01
N ALA A 57 -2.47 6.51 -21.72
CA ALA A 57 -3.47 6.96 -22.70
C ALA A 57 -3.61 8.49 -22.80
N GLY A 58 -2.92 9.25 -21.93
CA GLY A 58 -3.09 10.71 -21.83
C GLY A 58 -4.48 11.11 -21.31
N ALA A 59 -5.12 10.25 -20.49
CA ALA A 59 -6.47 10.46 -19.97
C ALA A 59 -6.44 11.00 -18.52
N ASP A 60 -6.27 12.30 -18.36
CA ASP A 60 -6.09 12.97 -17.05
C ASP A 60 -7.21 12.64 -16.05
N THR A 61 -8.46 12.55 -16.50
CA THR A 61 -9.60 12.24 -15.63
C THR A 61 -9.44 10.91 -14.90
N GLY A 62 -8.92 9.89 -15.58
CA GLY A 62 -8.69 8.57 -14.96
C GLY A 62 -7.63 8.63 -13.87
N HIS A 63 -6.54 9.35 -14.10
CA HIS A 63 -5.49 9.60 -13.11
C HIS A 63 -6.03 10.39 -11.90
N LEU A 64 -6.77 11.47 -12.14
CA LEU A 64 -7.36 12.30 -11.08
C LEU A 64 -8.30 11.52 -10.14
N ILE A 65 -9.01 10.52 -10.67
CA ILE A 65 -9.93 9.68 -9.87
C ILE A 65 -9.17 8.52 -9.19
N ALA A 66 -8.29 7.85 -9.91
CA ALA A 66 -7.65 6.61 -9.43
C ALA A 66 -6.56 6.88 -8.39
N LYS A 67 -5.70 7.89 -8.58
CA LYS A 67 -4.60 8.23 -7.69
C LYS A 67 -5.04 8.43 -6.22
N PRO A 68 -6.08 9.22 -5.90
CA PRO A 68 -6.53 9.39 -4.51
C PRO A 68 -7.07 8.12 -3.86
N LEU A 69 -7.44 7.09 -4.63
CA LEU A 69 -7.96 5.84 -4.10
C LEU A 69 -6.85 4.85 -3.71
N LEU A 70 -5.65 4.97 -4.28
CA LEU A 70 -4.56 4.01 -4.12
C LEU A 70 -4.19 3.78 -2.65
N LEU A 71 -3.72 4.81 -1.98
CA LEU A 71 -3.21 4.65 -0.62
C LEU A 71 -4.28 4.40 0.45
N PRO A 72 -5.50 4.96 0.39
CA PRO A 72 -6.58 4.56 1.29
C PRO A 72 -6.95 3.08 1.18
N LEU A 73 -7.01 2.53 -0.05
CA LEU A 73 -7.28 1.10 -0.26
C LEU A 73 -6.14 0.23 0.28
N LEU A 74 -4.89 0.62 0.05
CA LEU A 74 -3.73 -0.09 0.59
C LEU A 74 -3.65 0.02 2.12
N ALA A 75 -3.95 1.19 2.69
CA ALA A 75 -4.01 1.40 4.14
C ALA A 75 -5.11 0.57 4.79
N ALA A 76 -6.31 0.52 4.19
CA ALA A 76 -7.41 -0.32 4.64
C ALA A 76 -7.03 -1.81 4.54
N HIS A 77 -6.42 -2.25 3.41
CA HIS A 77 -5.91 -3.61 3.27
C HIS A 77 -4.89 -3.97 4.37
N ALA A 78 -3.94 -3.07 4.65
CA ALA A 78 -2.97 -3.28 5.71
C ALA A 78 -3.64 -3.33 7.09
N ALA A 79 -4.58 -2.42 7.38
CA ALA A 79 -5.28 -2.33 8.65
C ALA A 79 -6.09 -3.59 8.98
N VAL A 80 -6.90 -4.10 8.02
CA VAL A 80 -7.67 -5.34 8.23
C VAL A 80 -6.79 -6.58 8.38
N ARG A 81 -5.53 -6.51 7.95
CA ARG A 81 -4.49 -7.51 8.20
C ARG A 81 -3.74 -7.29 9.51
N GLY A 82 -4.18 -6.39 10.36
CA GLY A 82 -3.57 -6.14 11.67
C GLY A 82 -2.24 -5.37 11.60
N ALA A 83 -2.08 -4.49 10.60
CA ALA A 83 -0.92 -3.61 10.51
C ALA A 83 -0.80 -2.70 11.74
N PRO A 84 0.42 -2.38 12.19
CA PRO A 84 0.64 -1.37 13.22
C PRO A 84 0.10 -0.01 12.79
N ARG A 85 -0.36 0.77 13.75
CA ARG A 85 -0.87 2.13 13.52
C ARG A 85 0.12 3.01 12.75
N LEU A 86 1.43 2.87 13.02
CA LEU A 86 2.47 3.63 12.31
C LEU A 86 2.55 3.31 10.81
N LEU A 87 2.30 2.05 10.40
CA LEU A 87 2.25 1.69 8.99
C LEU A 87 1.04 2.31 8.31
N VAL A 88 -0.13 2.23 8.96
CA VAL A 88 -1.35 2.83 8.44
C VAL A 88 -1.21 4.36 8.36
N ALA A 89 -0.63 4.99 9.39
CA ALA A 89 -0.35 6.42 9.41
C ALA A 89 0.62 6.84 8.29
N ALA A 90 1.68 6.07 8.05
CA ALA A 90 2.63 6.34 6.96
C ALA A 90 1.93 6.32 5.58
N LEU A 91 1.05 5.33 5.34
CA LEU A 91 0.27 5.24 4.10
C LEU A 91 -0.72 6.41 3.96
N LEU A 92 -1.43 6.79 5.03
CA LEU A 92 -2.37 7.91 4.99
C LEU A 92 -1.68 9.27 4.86
N LEU A 93 -0.49 9.43 5.43
CA LEU A 93 0.34 10.62 5.22
C LEU A 93 0.89 10.67 3.79
N GLY A 94 1.25 9.52 3.21
CA GLY A 94 1.54 9.42 1.77
C GLY A 94 0.34 9.84 0.92
N TRP A 95 -0.86 9.36 1.24
CA TRP A 95 -2.10 9.80 0.60
C TRP A 95 -2.30 11.33 0.68
N GLY A 96 -2.08 11.91 1.87
CA GLY A 96 -2.12 13.36 2.04
C GLY A 96 -1.15 14.09 1.11
N GLY A 97 0.06 13.55 0.96
CA GLY A 97 1.05 14.02 0.00
C GLY A 97 0.56 13.93 -1.43
N ASP A 98 0.02 12.77 -1.85
CA ASP A 98 -0.53 12.57 -3.20
C ASP A 98 -1.62 13.58 -3.54
N VAL A 99 -2.57 13.79 -2.62
CA VAL A 99 -3.68 14.74 -2.82
C VAL A 99 -3.16 16.19 -2.90
N LEU A 100 -2.21 16.56 -2.04
CA LEU A 100 -1.63 17.91 -2.06
C LEU A 100 -0.83 18.18 -3.34
N LEU A 101 -0.10 17.19 -3.86
CA LEU A 101 0.63 17.32 -5.13
C LEU A 101 -0.29 17.40 -6.37
N MET A 102 -1.58 17.10 -6.23
CA MET A 102 -2.59 17.29 -7.30
C MET A 102 -3.19 18.70 -7.32
N LEU A 103 -2.85 19.54 -6.34
CA LEU A 103 -3.34 20.91 -6.25
C LEU A 103 -2.37 21.87 -6.94
N ASP A 104 -2.90 22.89 -7.61
CA ASP A 104 -2.12 23.90 -8.35
C ASP A 104 -1.32 24.90 -7.49
N PRO A 105 -1.75 25.31 -6.26
CA PRO A 105 -1.03 26.34 -5.52
C PRO A 105 0.40 25.93 -5.13
N ASP A 106 1.37 26.82 -5.27
CA ASP A 106 2.80 26.57 -4.97
C ASP A 106 3.05 26.04 -3.55
N TRP A 107 2.28 26.48 -2.56
CA TRP A 107 2.39 25.97 -1.19
C TRP A 107 2.04 24.48 -1.08
N ALA A 108 1.18 23.97 -1.98
CA ALA A 108 0.71 22.60 -1.93
C ALA A 108 1.83 21.59 -2.21
N PHE A 109 2.79 21.96 -3.07
CA PHE A 109 3.98 21.14 -3.32
C PHE A 109 4.79 20.93 -2.03
N LEU A 110 5.13 22.00 -1.32
CA LEU A 110 5.88 21.91 -0.06
C LEU A 110 5.09 21.20 1.05
N ALA A 111 3.79 21.46 1.13
CA ALA A 111 2.91 20.77 2.09
C ALA A 111 2.80 19.26 1.78
N GLY A 112 2.71 18.90 0.49
CA GLY A 112 2.72 17.51 0.03
C GLY A 112 4.02 16.80 0.38
N MET A 113 5.15 17.43 0.07
CA MET A 113 6.49 16.95 0.45
C MET A 113 6.60 16.79 1.97
N GLY A 114 6.07 17.74 2.74
CA GLY A 114 6.02 17.68 4.21
C GLY A 114 5.19 16.50 4.72
N SER A 115 4.03 16.23 4.10
CA SER A 115 3.19 15.07 4.43
C SER A 115 3.92 13.75 4.18
N PHE A 116 4.57 13.60 3.02
CA PHE A 116 5.43 12.46 2.75
C PHE A 116 6.57 12.35 3.76
N ALA A 117 7.23 13.46 4.10
CA ALA A 117 8.33 13.46 5.07
C ALA A 117 7.88 12.90 6.44
N VAL A 118 6.71 13.32 6.94
CA VAL A 118 6.15 12.79 8.19
C VAL A 118 5.81 11.30 8.04
N GLY A 119 5.30 10.87 6.89
CA GLY A 119 5.08 9.46 6.56
C GLY A 119 6.37 8.65 6.61
N HIS A 120 7.48 9.17 6.07
CA HIS A 120 8.80 8.53 6.15
C HIS A 120 9.36 8.47 7.57
N VAL A 121 9.11 9.48 8.40
CA VAL A 121 9.43 9.40 9.84
C VAL A 121 8.66 8.26 10.50
N CYS A 122 7.37 8.07 10.18
CA CYS A 122 6.60 6.92 10.66
C CYS A 122 7.22 5.59 10.23
N TYR A 123 7.68 5.47 8.97
CA TYR A 123 8.39 4.29 8.49
C TYR A 123 9.71 4.07 9.26
N LEU A 124 10.52 5.10 9.46
CA LEU A 124 11.80 4.99 10.19
C LEU A 124 11.59 4.55 11.63
N VAL A 125 10.58 5.09 12.33
CA VAL A 125 10.20 4.66 13.68
C VAL A 125 9.74 3.20 13.68
N LEU A 126 8.92 2.81 12.70
CA LEU A 126 8.42 1.46 12.55
C LEU A 126 9.54 0.44 12.31
N PHE A 127 10.50 0.75 11.43
CA PHE A 127 11.63 -0.12 11.10
C PHE A 127 12.62 -0.27 12.27
N GLY A 128 12.68 0.73 13.13
CA GLY A 128 13.51 0.72 14.32
C GLY A 128 15.02 0.66 14.03
N ARG A 129 15.82 0.25 15.01
CA ARG A 129 17.29 0.17 14.91
C ARG A 129 17.77 -1.26 14.66
N ARG A 130 17.37 -1.85 13.54
CA ARG A 130 17.86 -3.18 13.14
C ARG A 130 19.23 -3.04 12.44
N ARG A 131 20.06 -4.09 12.52
CA ARG A 131 21.35 -4.12 11.81
C ARG A 131 21.10 -4.13 10.30
N THR A 132 21.83 -3.27 9.59
CA THR A 132 21.79 -3.15 8.13
C THR A 132 23.23 -3.23 7.64
N SER A 133 23.49 -3.67 6.42
CA SER A 133 24.81 -3.76 5.83
C SER A 133 25.49 -2.37 5.76
N PRO A 134 26.71 -2.17 6.33
CA PRO A 134 27.42 -0.90 6.20
C PRO A 134 27.75 -0.56 4.73
N ALA A 135 28.07 -1.57 3.91
CA ALA A 135 28.33 -1.38 2.48
C ALA A 135 27.11 -0.80 1.75
N LEU A 136 25.91 -1.28 2.08
CA LEU A 136 24.66 -0.71 1.55
C LEU A 136 24.45 0.73 2.03
N GLY A 137 24.85 1.04 3.27
CA GLY A 137 24.83 2.41 3.79
C GLY A 137 25.73 3.35 3.01
N VAL A 138 26.95 2.92 2.70
CA VAL A 138 27.88 3.68 1.85
C VAL A 138 27.29 3.87 0.46
N LEU A 139 26.73 2.83 -0.16
CA LEU A 139 26.09 2.94 -1.47
C LEU A 139 24.97 3.99 -1.47
N TYR A 140 24.07 3.95 -0.50
CA TYR A 140 22.99 4.94 -0.39
C TYR A 140 23.51 6.36 -0.11
N ALA A 141 24.57 6.51 0.67
CA ALA A 141 25.19 7.81 0.91
C ALA A 141 25.81 8.40 -0.37
N LEU A 142 26.49 7.56 -1.18
CA LEU A 142 27.03 7.96 -2.48
C LEU A 142 25.91 8.30 -3.48
N LEU A 143 24.84 7.53 -3.52
CA LEU A 143 23.67 7.82 -4.36
C LEU A 143 23.03 9.15 -3.96
N LEU A 144 22.84 9.41 -2.65
CA LEU A 144 22.31 10.68 -2.17
C LEU A 144 23.22 11.86 -2.59
N ALA A 145 24.52 11.76 -2.32
CA ALA A 145 25.47 12.81 -2.66
C ALA A 145 25.51 13.09 -4.17
N GLY A 146 25.53 12.03 -4.99
CA GLY A 146 25.51 12.13 -6.46
C GLY A 146 24.21 12.73 -6.98
N THR A 147 23.06 12.30 -6.47
CA THR A 147 21.75 12.82 -6.86
C THR A 147 21.60 14.30 -6.49
N VAL A 148 21.92 14.67 -5.25
CA VAL A 148 21.84 16.07 -4.80
C VAL A 148 22.78 16.95 -5.62
N ALA A 149 24.02 16.51 -5.86
CA ALA A 149 24.97 17.26 -6.66
C ALA A 149 24.50 17.46 -8.12
N ALA A 150 23.95 16.40 -8.73
CA ALA A 150 23.44 16.44 -10.10
C ALA A 150 22.22 17.37 -10.26
N LEU A 151 21.35 17.42 -9.27
CA LEU A 151 20.11 18.21 -9.31
C LEU A 151 20.33 19.67 -8.89
N TRP A 152 21.39 19.97 -8.11
CA TRP A 152 21.54 21.23 -7.38
C TRP A 152 21.44 22.49 -8.24
N SER A 153 22.07 22.50 -9.41
CA SER A 153 22.05 23.66 -10.31
C SER A 153 20.73 23.86 -11.04
N GLY A 154 20.01 22.76 -11.32
CA GLY A 154 18.72 22.79 -12.01
C GLY A 154 17.54 23.10 -11.10
N LEU A 155 17.68 22.87 -9.79
CA LEU A 155 16.59 23.14 -8.84
C LEU A 155 16.43 24.64 -8.59
N PRO A 156 15.18 25.15 -8.50
CA PRO A 156 14.86 26.49 -7.96
C PRO A 156 15.53 26.69 -6.61
N ALA A 157 16.04 27.91 -6.35
CA ALA A 157 16.85 28.19 -5.18
C ALA A 157 16.15 27.92 -3.85
N ASP A 158 14.84 28.19 -3.78
CA ASP A 158 13.95 27.96 -2.64
C ASP A 158 13.68 26.48 -2.39
N LEU A 159 13.76 25.62 -3.41
CA LEU A 159 13.55 24.18 -3.30
C LEU A 159 14.82 23.38 -2.98
N ARG A 160 16.03 23.95 -3.14
CA ARG A 160 17.29 23.23 -2.93
C ARG A 160 17.42 22.61 -1.55
N ILE A 161 17.17 23.38 -0.51
CA ILE A 161 17.27 22.90 0.88
C ILE A 161 16.13 21.94 1.24
N PRO A 162 14.84 22.24 0.94
CA PRO A 162 13.77 21.28 1.15
C PRO A 162 14.00 19.93 0.45
N VAL A 163 14.38 19.95 -0.83
CA VAL A 163 14.61 18.72 -1.62
C VAL A 163 15.81 17.95 -1.06
N ALA A 164 16.93 18.61 -0.71
CA ALA A 164 18.08 17.93 -0.13
C ALA A 164 17.75 17.27 1.23
N GLY A 165 17.04 17.97 2.11
CA GLY A 165 16.60 17.44 3.40
C GLY A 165 15.63 16.27 3.26
N TYR A 166 14.68 16.39 2.33
CA TYR A 166 13.74 15.32 2.00
C TYR A 166 14.45 14.10 1.38
N SER A 167 15.41 14.31 0.46
CA SER A 167 16.20 13.23 -0.15
C SER A 167 17.03 12.46 0.90
N LEU A 168 17.55 13.14 1.91
CA LEU A 168 18.23 12.49 3.05
C LEU A 168 17.26 11.57 3.80
N LEU A 169 16.04 12.03 4.08
CA LEU A 169 15.01 11.26 4.79
C LEU A 169 14.57 10.04 3.98
N LEU A 170 14.34 10.21 2.68
CA LEU A 170 14.04 9.12 1.75
C LEU A 170 15.14 8.06 1.71
N THR A 171 16.39 8.53 1.56
CA THR A 171 17.58 7.65 1.53
C THR A 171 17.70 6.86 2.83
N ALA A 172 17.50 7.52 3.98
CA ALA A 172 17.50 6.86 5.28
C ALA A 172 16.38 5.80 5.35
N THR A 173 15.18 6.09 4.83
CA THR A 173 14.06 5.14 4.79
C THR A 173 14.38 3.95 3.88
N ALA A 174 14.92 4.18 2.68
CA ALA A 174 15.33 3.13 1.76
C ALA A 174 16.43 2.23 2.38
N TYR A 175 17.42 2.81 3.00
CA TYR A 175 18.46 2.07 3.73
C TYR A 175 17.88 1.25 4.88
N ARG A 176 17.02 1.86 5.70
CA ARG A 176 16.43 1.19 6.88
C ARG A 176 15.42 0.10 6.51
N SER A 177 14.67 0.26 5.43
CA SER A 177 13.73 -0.74 4.93
C SER A 177 14.41 -2.05 4.56
N SER A 178 15.66 -2.00 4.07
CA SER A 178 16.45 -3.20 3.72
C SER A 178 16.73 -4.11 4.93
N SER A 179 16.70 -3.58 6.16
CA SER A 179 16.82 -4.37 7.38
C SER A 179 15.62 -5.29 7.66
N LEU A 180 14.50 -5.08 6.96
CA LEU A 180 13.29 -5.91 7.04
C LEU A 180 13.29 -7.04 6.00
N GLY A 181 14.30 -7.12 5.15
CA GLY A 181 14.44 -8.10 4.07
C GLY A 181 14.23 -7.49 2.68
N ALA A 182 14.44 -8.32 1.66
CA ALA A 182 14.47 -7.87 0.26
C ALA A 182 13.17 -7.17 -0.18
N VAL A 183 12.00 -7.66 0.24
CA VAL A 183 10.70 -7.07 -0.17
C VAL A 183 10.59 -5.62 0.28
N ALA A 184 10.83 -5.33 1.57
CA ALA A 184 10.78 -3.96 2.07
C ALA A 184 11.93 -3.11 1.51
N GLY A 185 13.13 -3.69 1.38
CA GLY A 185 14.30 -3.01 0.81
C GLY A 185 14.08 -2.56 -0.63
N THR A 186 13.52 -3.44 -1.47
CA THR A 186 13.13 -3.08 -2.85
C THR A 186 12.06 -2.00 -2.85
N GLY A 187 11.07 -2.07 -1.94
CA GLY A 187 10.07 -1.02 -1.79
C GLY A 187 10.68 0.35 -1.48
N GLY A 188 11.63 0.40 -0.53
CA GLY A 188 12.33 1.65 -0.20
C GLY A 188 13.18 2.18 -1.36
N ALA A 189 13.87 1.31 -2.10
CA ALA A 189 14.66 1.68 -3.27
C ALA A 189 13.77 2.24 -4.40
N LEU A 190 12.63 1.62 -4.66
CA LEU A 190 11.67 2.10 -5.67
C LEU A 190 11.03 3.43 -5.27
N PHE A 191 10.79 3.65 -3.97
CA PHE A 191 10.29 4.94 -3.51
C PHE A 191 11.33 6.05 -3.76
N LEU A 192 12.59 5.80 -3.39
CA LEU A 192 13.69 6.73 -3.66
C LEU A 192 13.82 7.02 -5.18
N LEU A 193 13.66 5.99 -6.03
CA LEU A 193 13.67 6.14 -7.48
C LEU A 193 12.50 7.01 -7.97
N SER A 194 11.28 6.75 -7.51
CA SER A 194 10.09 7.53 -7.86
C SER A 194 10.30 9.02 -7.60
N ASP A 195 10.74 9.37 -6.40
CA ASP A 195 10.92 10.76 -6.02
C ASP A 195 12.15 11.42 -6.70
N THR A 196 13.17 10.61 -7.02
CA THR A 196 14.28 11.08 -7.87
C THR A 196 13.78 11.44 -9.28
N LEU A 197 12.87 10.65 -9.86
CA LEU A 197 12.26 10.98 -11.16
C LEU A 197 11.46 12.29 -11.11
N ILE A 198 10.70 12.54 -10.04
CA ILE A 198 10.04 13.84 -9.82
C ILE A 198 11.07 14.97 -9.76
N ALA A 199 12.11 14.80 -8.96
CA ALA A 199 13.16 15.82 -8.77
C ALA A 199 13.94 16.11 -10.06
N THR A 200 14.16 15.12 -10.94
CA THR A 200 14.79 15.34 -12.26
C THR A 200 13.90 16.18 -13.16
N GLY A 201 12.57 16.00 -13.10
CA GLY A 201 11.62 16.84 -13.83
C GLY A 201 11.65 18.30 -13.36
N ILE A 202 11.64 18.53 -12.04
CA ILE A 202 11.72 19.86 -11.44
C ILE A 202 13.06 20.56 -11.80
N ALA A 203 14.15 19.78 -11.87
CA ALA A 203 15.48 20.30 -12.24
C ALA A 203 15.64 20.51 -13.75
N GLY A 204 14.62 20.26 -14.57
CA GLY A 204 14.66 20.44 -16.02
C GLY A 204 15.57 19.46 -16.77
N LEU A 205 15.87 18.30 -16.16
CA LEU A 205 16.68 17.28 -16.81
C LEU A 205 15.86 16.49 -17.84
N PRO A 206 16.49 15.86 -18.85
CA PRO A 206 15.80 15.02 -19.83
C PRO A 206 14.94 13.94 -19.14
N GLN A 207 13.69 13.82 -19.58
CA GLN A 207 12.74 12.87 -19.01
C GLN A 207 12.54 11.67 -19.94
N LEU A 208 12.17 10.53 -19.35
CA LEU A 208 11.69 9.37 -20.11
C LEU A 208 10.36 9.68 -20.78
N PRO A 209 10.00 8.99 -21.88
CA PRO A 209 8.65 9.07 -22.44
C PRO A 209 7.62 8.71 -21.36
N ALA A 210 6.50 9.46 -21.30
CA ALA A 210 5.47 9.33 -20.28
C ALA A 210 6.05 9.39 -18.84
N PRO A 211 6.68 10.50 -18.40
CA PRO A 211 7.40 10.56 -17.13
C PRO A 211 6.53 10.21 -15.93
N ASP A 212 5.29 10.70 -15.89
CA ASP A 212 4.36 10.44 -14.77
C ASP A 212 4.00 8.96 -14.63
N PHE A 213 3.99 8.21 -15.75
CA PHE A 213 3.80 6.76 -15.71
C PHE A 213 4.92 6.07 -14.92
N TRP A 214 6.18 6.44 -15.15
CA TRP A 214 7.32 5.83 -14.45
C TRP A 214 7.36 6.22 -12.98
N VAL A 215 7.03 7.47 -12.67
CA VAL A 215 6.88 7.95 -11.29
C VAL A 215 5.81 7.11 -10.58
N MET A 216 4.59 7.01 -11.14
CA MET A 216 3.50 6.29 -10.51
C MET A 216 3.73 4.78 -10.45
N LEU A 217 4.33 4.17 -11.47
CA LEU A 217 4.65 2.75 -11.47
C LEU A 217 5.60 2.39 -10.32
N THR A 218 6.70 3.16 -10.19
CA THR A 218 7.68 2.94 -9.12
C THR A 218 7.11 3.26 -7.74
N TYR A 219 6.29 4.30 -7.63
CA TYR A 219 5.60 4.69 -6.40
C TYR A 219 4.60 3.64 -5.90
N ILE A 220 3.69 3.19 -6.77
CA ILE A 220 2.67 2.18 -6.43
C ILE A 220 3.34 0.88 -5.99
N ALA A 221 4.36 0.43 -6.75
CA ALA A 221 5.13 -0.75 -6.39
C ALA A 221 5.87 -0.56 -5.06
N ALA A 222 6.47 0.61 -4.83
CA ALA A 222 7.17 0.95 -3.59
C ALA A 222 6.24 0.85 -2.37
N GLN A 223 5.09 1.51 -2.42
CA GLN A 223 4.12 1.53 -1.32
C GLN A 223 3.58 0.12 -1.01
N TYR A 224 3.25 -0.66 -2.04
CA TYR A 224 2.82 -2.03 -1.86
C TYR A 224 3.90 -2.92 -1.22
N LEU A 225 5.15 -2.81 -1.68
CA LEU A 225 6.27 -3.59 -1.16
C LEU A 225 6.66 -3.17 0.26
N LEU A 226 6.65 -1.88 0.58
CA LEU A 226 6.89 -1.37 1.93
C LEU A 226 5.82 -1.86 2.90
N ALA A 227 4.53 -1.76 2.52
CA ALA A 227 3.43 -2.25 3.33
C ALA A 227 3.51 -3.76 3.56
N THR A 228 3.74 -4.54 2.50
CA THR A 228 3.81 -6.00 2.56
C THR A 228 5.05 -6.48 3.32
N GLY A 229 6.21 -5.87 3.07
CA GLY A 229 7.47 -6.18 3.74
C GLY A 229 7.42 -5.83 5.23
N GLY A 230 6.83 -4.68 5.57
CA GLY A 230 6.58 -4.27 6.95
C GLY A 230 5.70 -5.27 7.70
N LEU A 231 4.58 -5.68 7.10
CA LEU A 231 3.69 -6.70 7.68
C LEU A 231 4.43 -8.03 7.92
N LYS A 232 5.14 -8.55 6.91
CA LYS A 232 5.88 -9.83 7.03
C LYS A 232 6.89 -9.81 8.17
N ALA A 233 7.66 -8.73 8.29
CA ALA A 233 8.69 -8.59 9.33
C ALA A 233 8.11 -8.58 10.75
N MET A 234 6.88 -8.14 10.93
CA MET A 234 6.19 -8.11 12.23
C MET A 234 5.58 -9.46 12.59
N TYR A 235 4.96 -10.15 11.64
CA TYR A 235 4.44 -11.50 11.87
C TYR A 235 5.56 -12.51 12.17
N GLY A 236 6.72 -12.38 11.50
CA GLY A 236 7.90 -13.20 11.80
C GLY A 236 8.35 -13.04 13.26
N LYS A 237 8.36 -11.82 13.80
CA LYS A 237 8.76 -11.55 15.18
C LYS A 237 7.79 -12.15 16.22
N ARG A 238 6.48 -12.16 15.96
CA ARG A 238 5.49 -12.74 16.88
C ARG A 238 5.62 -14.26 17.03
N ARG A 239 6.04 -14.96 15.95
CA ARG A 239 6.22 -16.42 15.97
C ARG A 239 7.49 -16.89 16.70
N THR A 240 8.46 -16.01 16.91
CA THR A 240 9.72 -16.35 17.63
C THR A 240 9.68 -16.04 19.11
N THR A 241 8.62 -15.38 19.59
CA THR A 241 8.42 -14.99 21.01
C THR A 241 7.30 -15.78 21.69
N SER A 242 6.65 -16.70 21.00
CA SER A 242 5.68 -17.70 21.51
C SER A 242 6.30 -19.08 21.51
#